data_b7e87190b7f1b622f7954069bfaa1143
#
_entry.id   b7e87190b7f1b622f7954069bfaa1143
#
_cell.length_a   1.000
_cell.length_b   1.000
_cell.length_c   1.000
_cell.angle_alpha   90.00
_cell.angle_beta   90.00
_cell.angle_gamma   90.00
#
_symmetry.space_group_name_H-M   'P 1'
#
loop_
_entity.id
_entity.type
_entity.pdbx_description
1 polymer ?
#
loop_
_entity_poly.entity_id
_entity_poly.type
_entity_poly.pdbx_seq_one_letter_code
_entity_poly.pdbx_strand_id
1 'polypeptide(L)'
;MLFRERPDLLAPFRRGDRAALEVVYWRYLELVARLARQGVYRRGQVALSYGRHEVADLVQEVFTRAFSDSARQSFDGVREYGPFLVTITRNLLVDWARRNSRERQRAAEAELDKALTETEEEIPWADPATVQLVERYLAELDPELRGLHEQRYVLGRSEREAAETLGWSRQQLRTRESKLREGLRRALRKAMA
;
A
#
# COMPACT_ATOMS: atom_id res chain seq x y z
N MET A 1 -1.16 -17.54 9.69
CA MET A 1 0.12 -16.80 9.45
C MET A 1 1.12 -17.77 8.84
N LEU A 2 1.38 -17.70 7.50
CA LEU A 2 2.10 -18.73 6.76
C LEU A 2 3.41 -19.21 7.43
N PHE A 3 4.34 -18.29 7.71
CA PHE A 3 5.65 -18.66 8.27
C PHE A 3 5.63 -19.03 9.76
N ARG A 4 4.52 -18.75 10.47
CA ARG A 4 4.30 -19.28 11.82
C ARG A 4 3.71 -20.70 11.79
N GLU A 5 2.84 -20.97 10.85
CA GLU A 5 2.23 -22.30 10.61
C GLU A 5 3.24 -23.24 9.96
N ARG A 6 4.14 -22.71 9.14
CA ARG A 6 5.17 -23.42 8.38
C ARG A 6 6.54 -22.78 8.59
N PRO A 7 7.15 -22.89 9.79
CA PRO A 7 8.45 -22.31 10.08
C PRO A 7 9.59 -22.94 9.23
N ASP A 8 9.39 -24.17 8.78
CA ASP A 8 10.25 -24.88 7.83
C ASP A 8 10.40 -24.15 6.48
N LEU A 9 9.43 -23.31 6.12
CA LEU A 9 9.40 -22.64 4.82
C LEU A 9 10.28 -21.38 4.79
N LEU A 10 10.58 -20.75 5.94
CA LEU A 10 11.24 -19.45 5.99
C LEU A 10 12.68 -19.49 5.43
N ALA A 11 13.47 -20.48 5.83
CA ALA A 11 14.85 -20.58 5.37
C ALA A 11 14.96 -20.91 3.86
N PRO A 12 14.19 -21.86 3.30
CA PRO A 12 14.10 -22.06 1.85
C PRO A 12 13.61 -20.81 1.10
N PHE A 13 12.58 -20.12 1.62
CA PHE A 13 12.06 -18.89 1.02
C PHE A 13 13.16 -17.83 0.92
N ARG A 14 13.92 -17.58 2.00
CA ARG A 14 15.03 -16.61 1.99
C ARG A 14 16.10 -16.97 0.98
N ARG A 15 16.43 -18.25 0.80
CA ARG A 15 17.40 -18.70 -0.22
C ARG A 15 16.87 -18.60 -1.65
N GLY A 16 15.56 -18.35 -1.84
CA GLY A 16 14.95 -18.31 -3.16
C GLY A 16 14.62 -19.68 -3.73
N ASP A 17 14.43 -20.67 -2.87
CA ASP A 17 13.99 -22.01 -3.28
C ASP A 17 12.65 -21.92 -4.02
N ARG A 18 12.60 -22.50 -5.23
CA ARG A 18 11.46 -22.40 -6.12
C ARG A 18 10.18 -22.94 -5.49
N ALA A 19 10.26 -24.07 -4.81
CA ALA A 19 9.08 -24.68 -4.19
C ALA A 19 8.55 -23.82 -3.05
N ALA A 20 9.45 -23.22 -2.26
CA ALA A 20 9.08 -22.28 -1.19
C ALA A 20 8.45 -21.00 -1.74
N LEU A 21 9.01 -20.43 -2.82
CA LEU A 21 8.44 -19.27 -3.49
C LEU A 21 7.05 -19.56 -4.06
N GLU A 22 6.86 -20.73 -4.64
CA GLU A 22 5.59 -21.17 -5.21
C GLU A 22 4.49 -21.29 -4.14
N VAL A 23 4.79 -21.85 -2.96
CA VAL A 23 3.86 -21.90 -1.82
C VAL A 23 3.45 -20.49 -1.39
N VAL A 24 4.41 -19.56 -1.26
CA VAL A 24 4.12 -18.18 -0.90
C VAL A 24 3.30 -17.49 -1.98
N TYR A 25 3.63 -17.69 -3.25
CA TYR A 25 2.89 -17.14 -4.39
C TYR A 25 1.41 -17.54 -4.34
N TRP A 26 1.10 -18.82 -4.30
CA TRP A 26 -0.27 -19.31 -4.30
C TRP A 26 -1.05 -18.88 -3.06
N ARG A 27 -0.38 -18.81 -1.90
CA ARG A 27 -1.02 -18.37 -0.67
C ARG A 27 -1.51 -16.92 -0.73
N TYR A 28 -0.76 -16.05 -1.42
CA TYR A 28 -1.03 -14.60 -1.42
C TYR A 28 -1.48 -14.04 -2.77
N LEU A 29 -1.58 -14.88 -3.81
CA LEU A 29 -1.98 -14.44 -5.14
C LEU A 29 -3.32 -13.69 -5.13
N GLU A 30 -4.34 -14.24 -4.47
CA GLU A 30 -5.66 -13.61 -4.44
C GLU A 30 -5.66 -12.29 -3.67
N LEU A 31 -4.89 -12.18 -2.59
CA LEU A 31 -4.71 -10.91 -1.87
C LEU A 31 -4.15 -9.84 -2.80
N VAL A 32 -3.05 -10.15 -3.48
CA VAL A 32 -2.38 -9.20 -4.38
C VAL A 32 -3.27 -8.85 -5.58
N ALA A 33 -3.91 -9.84 -6.20
CA ALA A 33 -4.80 -9.65 -7.32
C ALA A 33 -6.03 -8.79 -6.95
N ARG A 34 -6.57 -8.95 -5.76
CA ARG A 34 -7.66 -8.12 -5.23
C ARG A 34 -7.22 -6.68 -5.08
N LEU A 35 -6.08 -6.43 -4.43
CA LEU A 35 -5.53 -5.09 -4.27
C LEU A 35 -5.22 -4.44 -5.63
N ALA A 36 -4.69 -5.21 -6.58
CA ALA A 36 -4.44 -4.72 -7.93
C ALA A 36 -5.72 -4.31 -8.66
N ARG A 37 -6.80 -5.09 -8.52
CA ARG A 37 -8.13 -4.76 -9.12
C ARG A 37 -8.75 -3.53 -8.46
N GLN A 38 -8.58 -3.34 -7.16
CA GLN A 38 -9.08 -2.16 -6.44
C GLN A 38 -8.40 -0.86 -6.89
N GLY A 39 -7.18 -0.95 -7.43
CA GLY A 39 -6.47 0.21 -7.94
C GLY A 39 -6.02 1.20 -6.86
N VAL A 40 -5.91 2.47 -7.22
CA VAL A 40 -5.51 3.56 -6.32
C VAL A 40 -6.75 4.34 -5.88
N TYR A 41 -6.98 4.35 -4.57
CA TYR A 41 -8.01 5.21 -3.97
C TYR A 41 -7.43 6.59 -3.64
N ARG A 42 -8.14 7.62 -4.05
CA ARG A 42 -7.84 9.01 -3.70
C ARG A 42 -9.12 9.68 -3.19
N ARG A 43 -9.13 10.13 -1.93
CA ARG A 43 -10.28 10.78 -1.29
C ARG A 43 -11.57 9.96 -1.32
N GLY A 44 -11.49 8.64 -1.10
CA GLY A 44 -12.65 7.76 -1.12
C GLY A 44 -13.12 7.35 -2.52
N GLN A 45 -12.47 7.80 -3.59
CA GLN A 45 -12.79 7.44 -4.97
C GLN A 45 -11.69 6.61 -5.62
N VAL A 46 -12.07 5.68 -6.49
CA VAL A 46 -11.12 4.93 -7.33
C VAL A 46 -10.50 5.90 -8.32
N ALA A 47 -9.25 6.30 -8.04
CA ALA A 47 -8.54 7.23 -8.91
C ALA A 47 -8.06 6.58 -10.21
N LEU A 48 -7.87 5.25 -10.21
CA LEU A 48 -7.43 4.48 -11.37
C LEU A 48 -7.98 3.05 -11.28
N SER A 49 -8.69 2.62 -12.30
CA SER A 49 -9.09 1.24 -12.55
C SER A 49 -8.16 0.65 -13.60
N TYR A 50 -7.75 -0.59 -13.39
CA TYR A 50 -6.84 -1.31 -14.30
C TYR A 50 -7.59 -2.41 -15.05
N GLY A 51 -7.30 -2.56 -16.34
CA GLY A 51 -7.79 -3.66 -17.14
C GLY A 51 -7.18 -5.01 -16.71
N ARG A 52 -7.76 -6.13 -17.19
CA ARG A 52 -7.29 -7.48 -16.81
C ARG A 52 -5.80 -7.71 -17.06
N HIS A 53 -5.27 -7.22 -18.17
CA HIS A 53 -3.85 -7.36 -18.51
C HIS A 53 -2.98 -6.56 -17.56
N GLU A 54 -3.34 -5.30 -17.29
CA GLU A 54 -2.62 -4.45 -16.35
C GLU A 54 -2.61 -5.02 -14.92
N VAL A 55 -3.71 -5.64 -14.49
CA VAL A 55 -3.78 -6.35 -13.19
C VAL A 55 -2.82 -7.53 -13.17
N ALA A 56 -2.75 -8.32 -14.23
CA ALA A 56 -1.84 -9.46 -14.32
C ALA A 56 -0.37 -9.01 -14.28
N ASP A 57 -0.03 -7.95 -15.02
CA ASP A 57 1.31 -7.36 -15.04
C ASP A 57 1.70 -6.80 -13.67
N LEU A 58 0.76 -6.12 -13.01
CA LEU A 58 0.97 -5.61 -11.66
C LEU A 58 1.21 -6.73 -10.64
N VAL A 59 0.41 -7.80 -10.69
CA VAL A 59 0.59 -8.99 -9.84
C VAL A 59 1.97 -9.60 -10.06
N GLN A 60 2.38 -9.77 -11.31
CA GLN A 60 3.70 -10.28 -11.65
C GLN A 60 4.82 -9.39 -11.10
N GLU A 61 4.72 -8.07 -11.28
CA GLU A 61 5.70 -7.10 -10.80
C GLU A 61 5.78 -7.10 -9.26
N VAL A 62 4.65 -7.21 -8.55
CA VAL A 62 4.61 -7.32 -7.08
C VAL A 62 5.41 -8.53 -6.62
N PHE A 63 5.17 -9.71 -7.19
CA PHE A 63 5.88 -10.91 -6.78
C PHE A 63 7.35 -10.89 -7.23
N THR A 64 7.67 -10.31 -8.38
CA THR A 64 9.05 -10.10 -8.80
C THR A 64 9.83 -9.27 -7.78
N ARG A 65 9.25 -8.17 -7.29
CA ARG A 65 9.87 -7.34 -6.25
C ARG A 65 9.89 -8.03 -4.89
N ALA A 66 8.80 -8.69 -4.50
CA ALA A 66 8.70 -9.39 -3.23
C ALA A 66 9.65 -10.57 -3.12
N PHE A 67 9.97 -11.19 -4.25
CA PHE A 67 10.87 -12.35 -4.35
C PHE A 67 12.31 -11.99 -4.72
N SER A 68 12.63 -10.70 -4.85
CA SER A 68 14.03 -10.28 -5.00
C SER A 68 14.85 -10.66 -3.77
N ASP A 69 16.15 -10.86 -3.94
CA ASP A 69 17.05 -11.24 -2.84
C ASP A 69 16.98 -10.27 -1.67
N SER A 70 17.03 -8.98 -1.96
CA SER A 70 16.95 -7.92 -0.93
C SER A 70 15.63 -7.95 -0.16
N ALA A 71 14.50 -8.17 -0.85
CA ALA A 71 13.19 -8.23 -0.22
C ALA A 71 13.04 -9.47 0.67
N ARG A 72 13.47 -10.65 0.19
CA ARG A 72 13.44 -11.90 0.95
C ARG A 72 14.30 -11.83 2.21
N GLN A 73 15.49 -11.24 2.11
CA GLN A 73 16.40 -11.07 3.25
C GLN A 73 15.94 -10.02 4.25
N SER A 74 15.24 -8.98 3.80
CA SER A 74 14.71 -7.93 4.68
C SER A 74 13.48 -8.37 5.49
N PHE A 75 12.82 -9.47 5.09
CA PHE A 75 11.67 -9.98 5.81
C PHE A 75 12.10 -10.74 7.08
N ASP A 76 11.62 -10.28 8.25
CA ASP A 76 12.04 -10.80 9.57
C ASP A 76 11.51 -12.23 9.87
N GLY A 77 10.50 -12.71 9.15
CA GLY A 77 9.86 -14.02 9.37
C GLY A 77 8.96 -14.09 10.61
N VAL A 78 8.89 -13.04 11.42
CA VAL A 78 8.09 -12.97 12.64
C VAL A 78 6.71 -12.39 12.38
N ARG A 79 6.66 -11.36 11.55
CA ARG A 79 5.42 -10.69 11.14
C ARG A 79 4.69 -11.50 10.08
N GLU A 80 3.44 -11.18 9.87
CA GLU A 80 2.70 -11.73 8.75
C GLU A 80 3.24 -11.18 7.42
N TYR A 81 3.34 -12.04 6.40
CA TYR A 81 3.88 -11.65 5.09
C TYR A 81 2.89 -10.81 4.27
N GLY A 82 1.57 -10.98 4.52
CA GLY A 82 0.52 -10.22 3.84
C GLY A 82 0.72 -8.70 3.88
N PRO A 83 0.90 -8.05 5.05
CA PRO A 83 1.17 -6.63 5.16
C PRO A 83 2.43 -6.16 4.41
N PHE A 84 3.45 -7.02 4.30
CA PHE A 84 4.63 -6.73 3.49
C PHE A 84 4.29 -6.64 2.01
N LEU A 85 3.52 -7.61 1.49
CA LEU A 85 3.00 -7.59 0.12
C LEU A 85 2.07 -6.41 -0.15
N VAL A 86 1.19 -6.07 0.80
CA VAL A 86 0.31 -4.88 0.70
C VAL A 86 1.14 -3.61 0.50
N THR A 87 2.23 -3.46 1.24
CA THR A 87 3.12 -2.29 1.09
C THR A 87 3.77 -2.24 -0.30
N ILE A 88 4.28 -3.38 -0.80
CA ILE A 88 4.87 -3.45 -2.15
C ILE A 88 3.81 -3.13 -3.21
N THR A 89 2.63 -3.74 -3.10
CA THR A 89 1.52 -3.53 -4.04
C THR A 89 1.10 -2.07 -4.09
N ARG A 90 0.91 -1.43 -2.93
CA ARG A 90 0.54 -0.01 -2.85
C ARG A 90 1.60 0.90 -3.48
N ASN A 91 2.87 0.67 -3.19
CA ASN A 91 3.95 1.46 -3.78
C ASN A 91 3.96 1.33 -5.30
N LEU A 92 3.78 0.11 -5.82
CA LEU A 92 3.68 -0.13 -7.25
C LEU A 92 2.47 0.55 -7.89
N LEU A 93 1.30 0.44 -7.26
CA LEU A 93 0.08 1.13 -7.74
C LEU A 93 0.31 2.64 -7.85
N VAL A 94 0.95 3.25 -6.85
CA VAL A 94 1.28 4.67 -6.88
C VAL A 94 2.27 5.00 -7.99
N ASP A 95 3.31 4.18 -8.18
CA ASP A 95 4.30 4.37 -9.25
C ASP A 95 3.64 4.25 -10.65
N TRP A 96 2.74 3.28 -10.82
CA TRP A 96 1.98 3.10 -12.06
C TRP A 96 1.01 4.27 -12.29
N ALA A 97 0.32 4.72 -11.25
CA ALA A 97 -0.54 5.90 -11.32
C ALA A 97 0.22 7.14 -11.80
N ARG A 98 1.43 7.35 -11.28
CA ARG A 98 2.31 8.47 -11.67
C ARG A 98 2.79 8.35 -13.12
N ARG A 99 3.11 7.16 -13.60
CA ARG A 99 3.50 6.94 -15.00
C ARG A 99 2.32 7.21 -15.95
N ASN A 100 1.17 6.61 -15.67
CA ASN A 100 -0.03 6.75 -16.49
C ASN A 100 -0.60 8.17 -16.44
N SER A 101 -0.45 8.91 -15.32
CA SER A 101 -0.94 10.30 -15.28
C SER A 101 -0.14 11.22 -16.22
N ARG A 102 1.14 10.96 -16.43
CA ARG A 102 1.96 11.71 -17.40
C ARG A 102 1.56 11.41 -18.86
N GLU A 103 1.16 10.19 -19.15
CA GLU A 103 0.64 9.81 -20.49
C GLU A 103 -0.79 10.30 -20.68
N ARG A 104 -1.63 10.20 -19.64
CA ARG A 104 -3.04 10.65 -19.68
C ARG A 104 -3.18 12.16 -19.59
N GLN A 105 -2.28 12.91 -18.95
CA GLN A 105 -2.28 14.37 -19.02
C GLN A 105 -2.09 14.88 -20.45
N ARG A 106 -1.43 14.12 -21.31
CA ARG A 106 -1.34 14.42 -22.74
C ARG A 106 -2.61 14.03 -23.53
N ALA A 107 -3.40 13.09 -23.01
CA ALA A 107 -4.62 12.61 -23.64
C ALA A 107 -5.92 13.17 -23.03
N ALA A 108 -5.89 13.60 -21.77
CA ALA A 108 -7.09 13.93 -20.97
C ALA A 108 -7.42 15.42 -20.87
N GLU A 109 -6.82 16.28 -21.66
CA GLU A 109 -7.41 17.62 -21.93
C GLU A 109 -8.75 17.51 -22.68
N ALA A 110 -9.11 16.32 -23.18
CA ALA A 110 -10.32 16.09 -23.95
C ALA A 110 -11.42 15.25 -23.26
N GLU A 111 -11.17 14.60 -22.12
CA GLU A 111 -12.11 13.59 -21.58
C GLU A 111 -12.45 13.72 -20.08
N LEU A 112 -12.07 14.82 -19.43
CA LEU A 112 -12.21 15.01 -17.99
C LEU A 112 -13.64 15.28 -17.49
N ASP A 113 -14.63 15.37 -18.36
CA ASP A 113 -15.99 15.81 -18.01
C ASP A 113 -17.03 14.68 -17.83
N LYS A 114 -16.66 13.42 -17.96
CA LYS A 114 -17.64 12.31 -18.03
C LYS A 114 -17.58 11.22 -16.97
N ALA A 115 -16.63 11.21 -16.04
CA ALA A 115 -16.48 10.10 -15.09
C ALA A 115 -16.54 10.53 -13.62
N LEU A 116 -17.51 11.33 -13.26
CA LEU A 116 -17.83 11.66 -11.87
C LEU A 116 -19.17 11.03 -11.47
N THR A 117 -19.32 9.73 -11.56
CA THR A 117 -20.39 9.03 -10.84
C THR A 117 -20.06 7.53 -10.73
N GLU A 118 -20.21 7.05 -9.52
CA GLU A 118 -20.41 5.65 -9.11
C GLU A 118 -19.27 4.93 -8.38
N THR A 119 -19.61 4.62 -7.17
CA THR A 119 -19.54 3.47 -6.28
C THR A 119 -18.43 3.46 -5.25
N GLU A 120 -18.84 3.68 -4.00
CA GLU A 120 -18.13 3.30 -2.78
C GLU A 120 -18.07 1.77 -2.72
N GLU A 121 -16.93 1.16 -3.07
CA GLU A 121 -16.67 -0.23 -2.74
C GLU A 121 -15.92 -0.32 -1.41
N GLU A 122 -16.52 -1.01 -0.45
CA GLU A 122 -15.93 -1.34 0.85
C GLU A 122 -14.57 -2.03 0.68
N ILE A 123 -13.60 -1.66 1.51
CA ILE A 123 -12.29 -2.30 1.56
C ILE A 123 -12.47 -3.70 2.18
N PRO A 124 -12.42 -4.80 1.41
CA PRO A 124 -12.92 -6.12 1.83
C PRO A 124 -12.08 -6.82 2.92
N TRP A 125 -10.99 -6.21 3.35
CA TRP A 125 -10.07 -6.79 4.36
C TRP A 125 -10.00 -5.95 5.65
N ALA A 126 -10.65 -4.83 5.68
CA ALA A 126 -10.78 -4.03 6.88
C ALA A 126 -12.23 -4.15 7.39
N ASP A 127 -12.38 -4.63 8.59
CA ASP A 127 -13.63 -4.58 9.31
C ASP A 127 -14.12 -3.12 9.38
N PRO A 128 -15.44 -2.85 9.13
CA PRO A 128 -15.99 -1.50 9.10
C PRO A 128 -15.68 -0.66 10.34
N ALA A 129 -15.61 -1.29 11.51
CA ALA A 129 -15.25 -0.60 12.75
C ALA A 129 -13.79 -0.13 12.73
N THR A 130 -12.90 -0.92 12.15
CA THR A 130 -11.49 -0.54 11.97
C THR A 130 -11.36 0.61 10.98
N VAL A 131 -12.11 0.61 9.88
CA VAL A 131 -12.11 1.72 8.91
C VAL A 131 -12.57 3.01 9.57
N GLN A 132 -13.72 3.01 10.25
CA GLN A 132 -14.24 4.17 10.98
C GLN A 132 -13.27 4.69 12.04
N LEU A 133 -12.56 3.80 12.72
CA LEU A 133 -11.56 4.19 13.71
C LEU A 133 -10.37 4.90 13.08
N VAL A 134 -9.88 4.39 11.95
CA VAL A 134 -8.79 5.02 11.18
C VAL A 134 -9.24 6.39 10.67
N GLU A 135 -10.43 6.50 10.10
CA GLU A 135 -10.98 7.77 9.62
C GLU A 135 -11.11 8.81 10.74
N ARG A 136 -11.63 8.39 11.90
CA ARG A 136 -11.72 9.26 13.09
C ARG A 136 -10.34 9.73 13.54
N TYR A 137 -9.37 8.82 13.63
CA TYR A 137 -8.00 9.17 13.98
C TYR A 137 -7.39 10.17 12.98
N LEU A 138 -7.61 9.97 11.68
CA LEU A 138 -7.11 10.87 10.64
C LEU A 138 -7.79 12.25 10.70
N ALA A 139 -9.08 12.30 11.05
CA ALA A 139 -9.82 13.56 11.22
C ALA A 139 -9.33 14.39 12.42
N GLU A 140 -8.84 13.72 13.46
CA GLU A 140 -8.32 14.35 14.70
C GLU A 140 -6.83 14.75 14.61
N LEU A 141 -6.15 14.45 13.51
CA LEU A 141 -4.73 14.81 13.33
C LEU A 141 -4.53 16.33 13.35
N ASP A 142 -3.43 16.73 13.98
CA ASP A 142 -2.95 18.11 13.88
C ASP A 142 -2.61 18.47 12.40
N PRO A 143 -2.60 19.75 12.03
CA PRO A 143 -2.37 20.17 10.65
C PRO A 143 -1.05 19.67 10.06
N GLU A 144 0.02 19.56 10.85
CA GLU A 144 1.32 19.06 10.38
C GLU A 144 1.26 17.57 10.02
N LEU A 145 0.69 16.73 10.91
CA LEU A 145 0.55 15.30 10.68
C LEU A 145 -0.48 15.00 9.58
N ARG A 146 -1.51 15.83 9.45
CA ARG A 146 -2.48 15.75 8.35
C ARG A 146 -1.80 16.05 7.00
N GLY A 147 -1.00 17.11 6.93
CA GLY A 147 -0.20 17.44 5.75
C GLY A 147 0.78 16.30 5.40
N LEU A 148 1.44 15.72 6.40
CA LEU A 148 2.30 14.57 6.21
C LEU A 148 1.52 13.37 5.65
N HIS A 149 0.38 13.05 6.25
CA HIS A 149 -0.50 11.98 5.78
C HIS A 149 -0.89 12.20 4.31
N GLU A 150 -1.33 13.39 3.96
CA GLU A 150 -1.69 13.75 2.58
C GLU A 150 -0.51 13.50 1.63
N GLN A 151 0.69 14.02 1.95
CA GLN A 151 1.85 13.92 1.07
C GLN A 151 2.35 12.47 0.91
N ARG A 152 2.42 11.73 2.01
CA ARG A 152 3.04 10.39 2.03
C ARG A 152 2.07 9.28 1.67
N TYR A 153 0.83 9.33 2.15
CA TYR A 153 -0.11 8.22 2.07
C TYR A 153 -1.24 8.43 1.07
N VAL A 154 -1.66 9.67 0.85
CA VAL A 154 -2.69 9.99 -0.15
C VAL A 154 -2.07 10.25 -1.51
N LEU A 155 -1.03 11.12 -1.56
CA LEU A 155 -0.34 11.49 -2.81
C LEU A 155 0.82 10.54 -3.14
N GLY A 156 1.21 9.65 -2.24
CA GLY A 156 2.26 8.65 -2.43
C GLY A 156 3.65 9.25 -2.72
N ARG A 157 3.93 10.47 -2.26
CA ARG A 157 5.23 11.11 -2.48
C ARG A 157 6.34 10.38 -1.73
N SER A 158 7.55 10.39 -2.30
CA SER A 158 8.75 9.90 -1.60
C SER A 158 9.05 10.76 -0.36
N GLU A 159 9.86 10.22 0.57
CA GLU A 159 10.30 10.99 1.75
C GLU A 159 10.94 12.33 1.36
N ARG A 160 11.72 12.34 0.28
CA ARG A 160 12.39 13.55 -0.22
C ARG A 160 11.37 14.57 -0.70
N GLU A 161 10.47 14.17 -1.60
CA GLU A 161 9.46 15.06 -2.18
C GLU A 161 8.49 15.59 -1.12
N ALA A 162 8.07 14.75 -0.17
CA ALA A 162 7.21 15.16 0.92
C ALA A 162 7.91 16.13 1.87
N ALA A 163 9.19 15.89 2.20
CA ALA A 163 9.99 16.78 3.03
C ALA A 163 10.18 18.15 2.35
N GLU A 164 10.53 18.17 1.06
CA GLU A 164 10.64 19.40 0.27
C GLU A 164 9.33 20.19 0.24
N THR A 165 8.21 19.51 0.01
CA THR A 165 6.88 20.16 -0.05
C THR A 165 6.44 20.73 1.28
N LEU A 166 6.77 20.04 2.39
CA LEU A 166 6.40 20.47 3.75
C LEU A 166 7.41 21.44 4.39
N GLY A 167 8.52 21.72 3.68
CA GLY A 167 9.59 22.57 4.21
C GLY A 167 10.36 21.91 5.38
N TRP A 168 10.42 20.59 5.42
CA TRP A 168 11.05 19.84 6.51
C TRP A 168 12.35 19.15 6.07
N SER A 169 13.25 18.94 7.02
CA SER A 169 14.35 18.02 6.81
C SER A 169 13.83 16.57 6.77
N ARG A 170 14.57 15.65 6.12
CA ARG A 170 14.23 14.23 6.12
C ARG A 170 14.11 13.64 7.53
N GLN A 171 14.96 14.09 8.45
CA GLN A 171 14.92 13.65 9.84
C GLN A 171 13.63 14.10 10.53
N GLN A 172 13.21 15.34 10.33
CA GLN A 172 11.94 15.85 10.86
C GLN A 172 10.74 15.09 10.30
N LEU A 173 10.76 14.78 9.00
CA LEU A 173 9.70 14.00 8.36
C LEU A 173 9.61 12.59 8.97
N ARG A 174 10.73 11.87 9.10
CA ARG A 174 10.76 10.53 9.70
C ARG A 174 10.26 10.51 11.13
N THR A 175 10.65 11.49 11.94
CA THR A 175 10.20 11.61 13.33
C THR A 175 8.68 11.79 13.40
N ARG A 176 8.11 12.67 12.56
CA ARG A 176 6.67 12.89 12.49
C ARG A 176 5.91 11.71 11.91
N GLU A 177 6.47 11.03 10.93
CA GLU A 177 5.89 9.82 10.36
C GLU A 177 5.84 8.68 11.39
N SER A 178 6.88 8.55 12.22
CA SER A 178 6.88 7.63 13.36
C SER A 178 5.78 7.98 14.37
N LYS A 179 5.65 9.26 14.73
CA LYS A 179 4.59 9.74 15.63
C LYS A 179 3.19 9.45 15.08
N LEU A 180 2.96 9.70 13.79
CA LEU A 180 1.69 9.40 13.11
C LEU A 180 1.34 7.91 13.23
N ARG A 181 2.30 7.03 12.88
CA ARG A 181 2.10 5.57 12.92
C ARG A 181 1.90 5.04 14.34
N GLU A 182 2.62 5.59 15.31
CA GLU A 182 2.49 5.18 16.70
C GLU A 182 1.15 5.62 17.28
N GLY A 183 0.70 6.84 16.97
CA GLY A 183 -0.62 7.32 17.36
C GLY A 183 -1.74 6.43 16.81
N LEU A 184 -1.69 6.06 15.54
CA LEU A 184 -2.65 5.15 14.94
C LEU A 184 -2.64 3.77 15.62
N ARG A 185 -1.45 3.20 15.87
CA ARG A 185 -1.34 1.91 16.60
C ARG A 185 -1.93 1.99 18.01
N ARG A 186 -1.77 3.12 18.69
CA ARG A 186 -2.36 3.34 20.02
C ARG A 186 -3.88 3.42 19.94
N ALA A 187 -4.43 4.15 18.97
CA ALA A 187 -5.87 4.24 18.73
C ALA A 187 -6.48 2.86 18.45
N LEU A 188 -5.86 2.08 17.57
CA LEU A 188 -6.28 0.72 17.24
C LEU A 188 -6.25 -0.21 18.46
N ARG A 189 -5.18 -0.19 19.25
CA ARG A 189 -5.09 -1.01 20.48
C ARG A 189 -6.15 -0.64 21.51
N LYS A 190 -6.45 0.66 21.66
CA LYS A 190 -7.48 1.11 22.62
C LYS A 190 -8.88 0.66 22.25
N ALA A 191 -9.16 0.52 20.96
CA ALA A 191 -10.47 0.09 20.48
C ALA A 191 -10.67 -1.44 20.51
N MET A 192 -9.56 -2.19 20.58
CA MET A 192 -9.57 -3.66 20.63
C MET A 192 -9.42 -4.22 22.06
N ALA A 193 -9.27 -3.34 23.06
CA ALA A 193 -9.20 -3.70 24.49
C ALA A 193 -10.55 -3.53 25.17
#